data_566ccc6614a8ef68da380e1bd0b01e79
#
_entry.id   566ccc6614a8ef68da380e1bd0b01e79
#
_cell.length_a   1.000
_cell.length_b   1.000
_cell.length_c   1.000
_cell.angle_alpha   90.00
_cell.angle_beta   90.00
_cell.angle_gamma   90.00
#
_symmetry.space_group_name_H-M   'P 1'
#
loop_
_entity.id
_entity.type
_entity.pdbx_description
1 polymer ?
#
loop_
_entity_poly.entity_id
_entity_poly.type
_entity_poly.pdbx_seq_one_letter_code
_entity_poly.pdbx_strand_id
1 'polypeptide(L)'
;MKPTTCFAPAHILLPSEQVPLEQWGCIACDQFTSDRSYWQRAEETAAGAPSTLNLILPEVYLEDGDADARVEKIHATMQDYAQNVLTRAVDGFIYVERTEQSGRVRQGLVGRVDLEAYSYRRGEKCTVRPSECTVESRIPPRMKVRTGAALETPHIMMLADDPDCTLIEPIAAHKDSLLKVYEGELMLGGGHVAGWAVEDPALIAQIENALTVLG
;
A
#
# COMPACT_ATOMS: atom_id res chain seq x y z
N MET A 1 -8.31 26.21 14.70
CA MET A 1 -7.68 25.56 13.54
C MET A 1 -7.86 24.07 13.75
N LYS A 2 -8.43 23.33 12.79
CA LYS A 2 -8.37 21.87 12.85
C LYS A 2 -6.90 21.44 12.84
N PRO A 3 -6.47 20.55 13.73
CA PRO A 3 -5.12 20.01 13.65
C PRO A 3 -4.97 19.34 12.30
N THR A 4 -3.94 19.72 11.55
CA THR A 4 -3.62 19.11 10.27
C THR A 4 -2.81 17.87 10.57
N THR A 5 -3.42 16.71 10.51
CA THR A 5 -2.69 15.45 10.63
C THR A 5 -1.97 15.16 9.32
N CYS A 6 -0.77 14.62 9.39
CA CYS A 6 0.00 14.22 8.19
C CYS A 6 -0.55 12.95 7.53
N PHE A 7 -1.46 12.25 8.20
CA PHE A 7 -2.07 11.00 7.73
C PHE A 7 -3.58 11.07 7.93
N ALA A 8 -4.35 10.74 6.90
CA ALA A 8 -5.80 10.97 6.85
C ALA A 8 -6.54 9.81 6.17
N PRO A 9 -7.88 9.72 6.37
CA PRO A 9 -8.72 8.78 5.63
C PRO A 9 -8.54 8.92 4.12
N ALA A 10 -8.64 7.80 3.40
CA ALA A 10 -8.54 7.75 1.95
C ALA A 10 -9.78 7.10 1.33
N HIS A 11 -10.00 7.33 0.03
CA HIS A 11 -10.90 6.53 -0.79
C HIS A 11 -10.11 5.33 -1.31
N ILE A 12 -10.30 4.17 -0.68
CA ILE A 12 -9.51 2.97 -0.92
C ILE A 12 -10.33 2.01 -1.77
N LEU A 13 -9.87 1.75 -2.99
CA LEU A 13 -10.53 0.82 -3.89
C LEU A 13 -10.07 -0.61 -3.64
N LEU A 14 -11.02 -1.54 -3.68
CA LEU A 14 -10.80 -2.97 -3.45
C LEU A 14 -11.33 -3.78 -4.62
N PRO A 15 -10.67 -4.90 -4.97
CA PRO A 15 -11.18 -5.79 -5.99
C PRO A 15 -12.51 -6.43 -5.55
N SER A 16 -13.25 -6.95 -6.52
CA SER A 16 -14.39 -7.81 -6.26
C SER A 16 -14.01 -8.98 -5.35
N GLU A 17 -14.92 -9.42 -4.48
CA GLU A 17 -14.73 -10.59 -3.60
C GLU A 17 -14.43 -11.91 -4.36
N GLN A 18 -14.74 -11.93 -5.64
CA GLN A 18 -14.47 -13.08 -6.51
C GLN A 18 -12.99 -13.18 -6.94
N VAL A 19 -12.20 -12.13 -6.74
CA VAL A 19 -10.77 -12.13 -7.07
C VAL A 19 -9.99 -12.75 -5.90
N PRO A 20 -9.37 -13.92 -6.09
CA PRO A 20 -8.60 -14.57 -5.03
C PRO A 20 -7.38 -13.73 -4.62
N LEU A 21 -7.16 -13.52 -3.31
CA LEU A 21 -6.03 -12.75 -2.81
C LEU A 21 -4.68 -13.33 -3.20
N GLU A 22 -4.56 -14.65 -3.31
CA GLU A 22 -3.35 -15.33 -3.76
C GLU A 22 -2.94 -14.95 -5.19
N GLN A 23 -3.90 -14.62 -6.05
CA GLN A 23 -3.64 -14.12 -7.40
C GLN A 23 -3.56 -12.59 -7.44
N TRP A 24 -4.30 -11.91 -6.55
CA TRP A 24 -4.36 -10.45 -6.49
C TRP A 24 -3.10 -9.85 -5.89
N GLY A 25 -2.69 -10.29 -4.69
CA GLY A 25 -1.68 -9.62 -3.88
C GLY A 25 -0.25 -10.07 -4.21
N CYS A 26 0.56 -9.22 -4.81
CA CYS A 26 1.99 -9.45 -4.97
C CYS A 26 2.82 -8.60 -3.99
N ILE A 27 4.10 -8.92 -3.87
CA ILE A 27 5.05 -8.13 -3.08
C ILE A 27 5.40 -6.81 -3.78
N ALA A 28 6.07 -5.91 -3.04
CA ALA A 28 6.53 -4.64 -3.58
C ALA A 28 7.53 -4.81 -4.73
N CYS A 29 7.48 -3.91 -5.71
CA CYS A 29 8.26 -3.96 -6.94
C CYS A 29 9.78 -3.85 -6.74
N ASP A 30 10.22 -3.40 -5.59
CA ASP A 30 11.62 -3.25 -5.17
C ASP A 30 12.16 -4.45 -4.37
N GLN A 31 11.39 -5.53 -4.28
CA GLN A 31 11.84 -6.80 -3.74
C GLN A 31 12.34 -7.71 -4.85
N PHE A 32 13.23 -8.66 -4.52
CA PHE A 32 13.81 -9.62 -5.49
C PHE A 32 14.32 -8.95 -6.77
N THR A 33 15.04 -7.82 -6.61
CA THR A 33 15.50 -6.96 -7.72
C THR A 33 16.47 -7.64 -8.70
N SER A 34 17.04 -8.78 -8.33
CA SER A 34 17.94 -9.60 -9.16
C SER A 34 17.41 -11.00 -9.46
N ASP A 35 16.20 -11.34 -9.02
CA ASP A 35 15.61 -12.67 -9.20
C ASP A 35 14.46 -12.65 -10.20
N ARG A 36 14.78 -12.73 -11.50
CA ARG A 36 13.77 -12.84 -12.56
C ARG A 36 12.88 -14.06 -12.41
N SER A 37 13.40 -15.15 -11.85
CA SER A 37 12.63 -16.39 -11.70
C SER A 37 11.49 -16.24 -10.68
N TYR A 38 11.68 -15.41 -9.65
CA TYR A 38 10.60 -15.06 -8.74
C TYR A 38 9.45 -14.37 -9.48
N TRP A 39 9.75 -13.36 -10.30
CA TRP A 39 8.76 -12.59 -11.02
C TRP A 39 8.05 -13.41 -12.10
N GLN A 40 8.75 -14.33 -12.77
CA GLN A 40 8.13 -15.27 -13.70
C GLN A 40 7.12 -16.19 -12.99
N ARG A 41 7.47 -16.74 -11.82
CA ARG A 41 6.50 -17.52 -11.02
C ARG A 41 5.33 -16.68 -10.54
N ALA A 42 5.54 -15.39 -10.22
CA ALA A 42 4.46 -14.47 -9.87
C ALA A 42 3.50 -14.26 -11.06
N GLU A 43 4.02 -14.07 -12.27
CA GLU A 43 3.25 -13.99 -13.51
C GLU A 43 2.46 -15.29 -13.77
N GLU A 44 3.07 -16.46 -13.57
CA GLU A 44 2.41 -17.77 -13.68
C GLU A 44 1.29 -17.94 -12.64
N THR A 45 1.51 -17.48 -11.40
CA THR A 45 0.50 -17.54 -10.32
C THR A 45 -0.68 -16.62 -10.61
N ALA A 46 -0.42 -15.42 -11.13
CA ALA A 46 -1.45 -14.47 -11.54
C ALA A 46 -2.25 -14.97 -12.76
N ALA A 47 -1.60 -15.67 -13.69
CA ALA A 47 -2.14 -16.41 -14.87
C ALA A 47 -3.43 -15.86 -15.48
N GLY A 48 -3.42 -14.57 -15.88
CA GLY A 48 -4.53 -13.93 -16.56
C GLY A 48 -5.68 -13.47 -15.65
N ALA A 49 -5.60 -13.71 -14.34
CA ALA A 49 -6.50 -13.11 -13.37
C ALA A 49 -6.10 -11.64 -13.08
N PRO A 50 -7.03 -10.81 -12.60
CA PRO A 50 -6.67 -9.50 -12.08
C PRO A 50 -5.66 -9.62 -10.94
N SER A 51 -4.57 -8.83 -11.00
CA SER A 51 -3.49 -8.87 -10.02
C SER A 51 -2.82 -7.51 -9.88
N THR A 52 -2.38 -7.16 -8.67
CA THR A 52 -1.55 -5.97 -8.43
C THR A 52 -0.20 -6.04 -9.15
N LEU A 53 0.26 -7.23 -9.53
CA LEU A 53 1.42 -7.42 -10.39
C LEU A 53 1.32 -6.65 -11.71
N ASN A 54 0.10 -6.54 -12.27
CA ASN A 54 -0.15 -5.82 -13.51
C ASN A 54 -0.19 -4.29 -13.34
N LEU A 55 -0.10 -3.79 -12.10
CA LEU A 55 -0.14 -2.37 -11.74
C LEU A 55 1.21 -1.81 -11.33
N ILE A 56 2.26 -2.62 -11.32
CA ILE A 56 3.60 -2.25 -10.88
C ILE A 56 4.63 -2.60 -11.95
N LEU A 57 5.78 -1.93 -11.92
CA LEU A 57 6.96 -2.29 -12.71
C LEU A 57 8.03 -2.83 -11.75
N PRO A 58 8.25 -4.16 -11.71
CA PRO A 58 9.32 -4.75 -10.91
C PRO A 58 10.69 -4.22 -11.32
N GLU A 59 11.54 -3.88 -10.36
CA GLU A 59 12.85 -3.27 -10.62
C GLU A 59 13.78 -4.14 -11.49
N VAL A 60 13.60 -5.45 -11.46
CA VAL A 60 14.35 -6.40 -12.30
C VAL A 60 14.16 -6.16 -13.81
N TYR A 61 13.10 -5.43 -14.20
CA TYR A 61 12.79 -5.12 -15.61
C TYR A 61 13.09 -3.67 -16.00
N LEU A 62 13.65 -2.84 -15.10
CA LEU A 62 13.88 -1.41 -15.38
C LEU A 62 14.89 -1.16 -16.50
N GLU A 63 15.86 -2.06 -16.69
CA GLU A 63 16.89 -1.95 -17.72
C GLU A 63 16.53 -2.70 -19.02
N ASP A 64 15.35 -3.32 -19.07
CA ASP A 64 14.89 -4.00 -20.28
C ASP A 64 14.49 -2.97 -21.34
N GLY A 65 14.76 -3.28 -22.61
CA GLY A 65 14.46 -2.36 -23.72
C GLY A 65 12.96 -2.09 -23.95
N ASP A 66 12.07 -2.82 -23.25
CA ASP A 66 10.62 -2.69 -23.31
C ASP A 66 9.99 -1.96 -22.08
N ALA A 67 10.81 -1.36 -21.22
CA ALA A 67 10.33 -0.73 -19.98
C ALA A 67 9.24 0.33 -20.22
N ASP A 68 9.36 1.15 -21.26
CA ASP A 68 8.35 2.16 -21.59
C ASP A 68 7.02 1.52 -22.06
N ALA A 69 7.07 0.47 -22.86
CA ALA A 69 5.87 -0.27 -23.27
C ALA A 69 5.18 -0.95 -22.06
N ARG A 70 5.96 -1.43 -21.08
CA ARG A 70 5.41 -1.95 -19.81
C ARG A 70 4.68 -0.86 -19.03
N VAL A 71 5.23 0.35 -18.96
CA VAL A 71 4.56 1.50 -18.29
C VAL A 71 3.23 1.84 -18.97
N GLU A 72 3.18 1.89 -20.29
CA GLU A 72 1.94 2.13 -21.03
C GLU A 72 0.89 1.05 -20.75
N LYS A 73 1.30 -0.21 -20.71
CA LYS A 73 0.41 -1.34 -20.34
C LYS A 73 -0.09 -1.21 -18.92
N ILE A 74 0.76 -0.82 -17.96
CA ILE A 74 0.39 -0.59 -16.56
C ILE A 74 -0.69 0.50 -16.49
N HIS A 75 -0.52 1.64 -17.17
CA HIS A 75 -1.50 2.72 -17.17
C HIS A 75 -2.84 2.28 -17.76
N ALA A 76 -2.83 1.56 -18.89
CA ALA A 76 -4.05 1.01 -19.49
C ALA A 76 -4.75 0.02 -18.52
N THR A 77 -3.97 -0.83 -17.85
CA THR A 77 -4.50 -1.78 -16.86
C THR A 77 -5.07 -1.08 -15.64
N MET A 78 -4.43 0.00 -15.15
CA MET A 78 -4.98 0.80 -14.04
C MET A 78 -6.34 1.40 -14.39
N GLN A 79 -6.51 1.91 -15.62
CA GLN A 79 -7.79 2.45 -16.09
C GLN A 79 -8.86 1.35 -16.18
N ASP A 80 -8.51 0.19 -16.73
CA ASP A 80 -9.42 -0.96 -16.79
C ASP A 80 -9.82 -1.45 -15.40
N TYR A 81 -8.86 -1.61 -14.50
CA TYR A 81 -9.12 -2.08 -13.14
C TYR A 81 -9.99 -1.10 -12.35
N ALA A 82 -9.76 0.20 -12.49
CA ALA A 82 -10.60 1.21 -11.85
C ALA A 82 -12.07 1.16 -12.30
N GLN A 83 -12.34 0.68 -13.51
CA GLN A 83 -13.69 0.60 -14.07
C GLN A 83 -14.35 -0.77 -13.87
N ASN A 84 -13.57 -1.86 -13.97
CA ASN A 84 -14.12 -3.21 -14.16
C ASN A 84 -13.75 -4.21 -13.05
N VAL A 85 -12.70 -3.94 -12.26
CA VAL A 85 -12.17 -4.88 -11.25
C VAL A 85 -12.33 -4.36 -9.84
N LEU A 86 -12.04 -3.08 -9.62
CA LEU A 86 -12.09 -2.44 -8.30
C LEU A 86 -13.52 -1.94 -8.02
N THR A 87 -14.41 -2.89 -7.71
CA THR A 87 -15.86 -2.64 -7.60
C THR A 87 -16.33 -2.35 -6.18
N ARG A 88 -15.43 -2.39 -5.20
CA ARG A 88 -15.70 -2.08 -3.79
C ARG A 88 -14.82 -0.92 -3.34
N ALA A 89 -15.27 -0.18 -2.34
CA ALA A 89 -14.49 0.92 -1.78
C ALA A 89 -14.65 0.97 -0.25
N VAL A 90 -13.65 1.56 0.41
CA VAL A 90 -13.67 1.97 1.81
C VAL A 90 -13.36 3.46 1.86
N ASP A 91 -14.26 4.26 2.45
CA ASP A 91 -14.06 5.69 2.67
C ASP A 91 -13.60 5.93 4.13
N GLY A 92 -12.31 5.73 4.38
CA GLY A 92 -11.77 5.74 5.74
C GLY A 92 -10.33 5.27 5.77
N PHE A 93 -10.04 4.44 6.78
CA PHE A 93 -8.79 3.68 6.83
C PHE A 93 -9.10 2.18 6.64
N ILE A 94 -8.06 1.41 6.32
CA ILE A 94 -8.11 -0.04 6.49
C ILE A 94 -7.09 -0.41 7.59
N TYR A 95 -7.56 -1.02 8.65
CA TYR A 95 -6.68 -1.72 9.58
C TYR A 95 -6.26 -3.04 8.94
N VAL A 96 -4.95 -3.31 8.91
CA VAL A 96 -4.38 -4.48 8.25
C VAL A 96 -3.51 -5.29 9.21
N GLU A 97 -3.67 -6.61 9.17
CA GLU A 97 -2.76 -7.57 9.78
C GLU A 97 -2.11 -8.42 8.68
N ARG A 98 -0.80 -8.54 8.71
CA ARG A 98 -0.05 -9.46 7.86
C ARG A 98 0.76 -10.42 8.71
N THR A 99 0.45 -11.70 8.61
CA THR A 99 1.18 -12.78 9.28
C THR A 99 2.22 -13.36 8.32
N GLU A 100 3.49 -13.23 8.66
CA GLU A 100 4.59 -13.81 7.91
C GLU A 100 4.70 -15.32 8.17
N GLN A 101 5.42 -16.04 7.32
CA GLN A 101 5.70 -17.48 7.52
C GLN A 101 6.38 -17.80 8.86
N SER A 102 7.11 -16.85 9.43
CA SER A 102 7.72 -16.94 10.75
C SER A 102 6.69 -16.91 11.92
N GLY A 103 5.42 -16.63 11.62
CA GLY A 103 4.37 -16.37 12.61
C GLY A 103 4.37 -14.94 13.15
N ARG A 104 5.28 -14.07 12.71
CA ARG A 104 5.27 -12.65 13.10
C ARG A 104 4.10 -11.95 12.44
N VAL A 105 3.35 -11.19 13.23
CA VAL A 105 2.25 -10.36 12.76
C VAL A 105 2.70 -8.91 12.68
N ARG A 106 2.51 -8.28 11.52
CA ARG A 106 2.62 -6.85 11.34
C ARG A 106 1.23 -6.25 11.33
N GLN A 107 1.06 -5.16 12.04
CA GLN A 107 -0.19 -4.42 12.13
C GLN A 107 0.03 -3.01 11.58
N GLY A 108 -1.00 -2.45 10.94
CA GLY A 108 -0.90 -1.11 10.37
C GLY A 108 -2.22 -0.54 9.91
N LEU A 109 -2.17 0.71 9.49
CA LEU A 109 -3.30 1.43 8.88
C LEU A 109 -2.95 1.83 7.45
N VAL A 110 -3.88 1.62 6.52
CA VAL A 110 -3.81 2.13 5.16
C VAL A 110 -4.64 3.41 5.11
N GLY A 111 -4.05 4.48 4.60
CA GLY A 111 -4.66 5.79 4.44
C GLY A 111 -3.85 6.64 3.47
N ARG A 112 -4.05 7.95 3.47
CA ARG A 112 -3.29 8.90 2.65
C ARG A 112 -2.39 9.78 3.50
N VAL A 113 -1.22 10.13 2.95
CA VAL A 113 -0.23 11.02 3.59
C VAL A 113 -0.28 12.39 2.94
N ASP A 114 -0.23 13.44 3.76
CA ASP A 114 -0.04 14.80 3.29
C ASP A 114 1.45 15.04 3.01
N LEU A 115 1.80 15.16 1.74
CA LEU A 115 3.18 15.37 1.29
C LEU A 115 3.71 16.76 1.66
N GLU A 116 2.85 17.73 1.95
CA GLU A 116 3.26 19.06 2.47
C GLU A 116 3.79 18.98 3.92
N ALA A 117 3.49 17.88 4.63
CA ALA A 117 4.05 17.63 5.96
C ALA A 117 5.51 17.12 5.93
N TYR A 118 6.06 16.89 4.72
CA TYR A 118 7.44 16.46 4.49
C TYR A 118 8.33 17.65 4.09
N SER A 119 9.59 17.67 4.59
CA SER A 119 10.57 18.62 4.12
C SER A 119 11.80 17.94 3.52
N TYR A 120 12.19 18.40 2.33
CA TYR A 120 13.43 18.00 1.65
C TYR A 120 14.67 18.76 2.16
N ARG A 121 14.49 19.76 3.04
CA ARG A 121 15.57 20.59 3.56
C ARG A 121 16.23 19.91 4.75
N ARG A 122 17.55 19.72 4.67
CA ARG A 122 18.31 19.10 5.74
C ARG A 122 18.21 19.92 7.03
N GLY A 123 17.81 19.25 8.13
CA GLY A 123 17.70 19.86 9.46
C GLY A 123 16.41 20.62 9.72
N GLU A 124 15.50 20.70 8.74
CA GLU A 124 14.17 21.22 8.97
C GLU A 124 13.32 20.21 9.74
N LYS A 125 12.57 20.69 10.73
CA LYS A 125 11.62 19.85 11.47
C LYS A 125 10.36 19.68 10.61
N CYS A 126 9.97 18.42 10.41
CA CYS A 126 8.75 18.07 9.71
C CYS A 126 8.14 16.81 10.37
N THR A 127 6.82 16.66 10.24
CA THR A 127 6.10 15.53 10.82
C THR A 127 6.44 14.23 10.09
N VAL A 128 6.46 14.28 8.75
CA VAL A 128 6.87 13.14 7.90
C VAL A 128 8.38 13.26 7.66
N ARG A 129 9.14 12.25 8.08
CA ARG A 129 10.61 12.24 8.00
C ARG A 129 11.10 11.13 7.08
N PRO A 130 12.18 11.35 6.31
CA PRO A 130 12.81 10.27 5.56
C PRO A 130 13.50 9.29 6.53
N SER A 131 13.28 8.00 6.32
CA SER A 131 13.99 6.95 7.06
C SER A 131 15.33 6.60 6.44
N GLU A 132 15.50 6.87 5.13
CA GLU A 132 16.68 6.52 4.35
C GLU A 132 16.88 7.46 3.16
N CYS A 133 18.06 7.42 2.56
CA CYS A 133 18.34 8.14 1.32
C CYS A 133 17.83 7.34 0.12
N THR A 134 17.14 8.01 -0.79
CA THR A 134 16.69 7.41 -2.04
C THR A 134 17.86 7.23 -3.01
N VAL A 135 17.89 6.11 -3.72
CA VAL A 135 18.81 5.88 -4.84
C VAL A 135 18.33 6.70 -6.04
N GLU A 136 19.05 7.77 -6.38
CA GLU A 136 18.64 8.76 -7.37
C GLU A 136 18.34 8.16 -8.75
N SER A 137 19.12 7.16 -9.19
CA SER A 137 18.91 6.51 -10.48
C SER A 137 17.58 5.75 -10.59
N ARG A 138 16.93 5.43 -9.46
CA ARG A 138 15.63 4.74 -9.43
C ARG A 138 14.43 5.70 -9.46
N ILE A 139 14.66 7.01 -9.30
CA ILE A 139 13.58 8.01 -9.31
C ILE A 139 12.93 8.14 -10.69
N PRO A 140 13.67 8.33 -11.81
CA PRO A 140 13.05 8.54 -13.12
C PRO A 140 12.11 7.40 -13.56
N PRO A 141 12.47 6.11 -13.49
CA PRO A 141 11.56 5.03 -13.87
C PRO A 141 10.32 4.94 -12.96
N ARG A 142 10.47 5.19 -11.66
CA ARG A 142 9.33 5.25 -10.73
C ARG A 142 8.38 6.41 -11.05
N MET A 143 8.94 7.57 -11.43
CA MET A 143 8.17 8.72 -11.87
C MET A 143 7.35 8.42 -13.13
N LYS A 144 7.91 7.68 -14.11
CA LYS A 144 7.19 7.28 -15.32
C LYS A 144 5.92 6.48 -14.99
N VAL A 145 6.01 5.51 -14.04
CA VAL A 145 4.85 4.71 -13.63
C VAL A 145 3.79 5.58 -12.94
N ARG A 146 4.21 6.54 -12.11
CA ARG A 146 3.28 7.38 -11.33
C ARG A 146 2.68 8.54 -12.13
N THR A 147 3.43 9.10 -13.08
CA THR A 147 2.96 10.24 -13.88
C THR A 147 1.82 9.82 -14.79
N GLY A 148 0.62 10.35 -14.54
CA GLY A 148 -0.59 10.01 -15.28
C GLY A 148 -1.26 8.69 -14.87
N ALA A 149 -0.79 8.05 -13.81
CA ALA A 149 -1.42 6.85 -13.26
C ALA A 149 -2.83 7.14 -12.75
N ALA A 150 -3.78 6.24 -13.05
CA ALA A 150 -5.15 6.34 -12.57
C ALA A 150 -5.31 5.87 -11.11
N LEU A 151 -4.36 5.08 -10.60
CA LEU A 151 -4.35 4.50 -9.27
C LEU A 151 -3.01 4.77 -8.59
N GLU A 152 -3.04 4.98 -7.27
CA GLU A 152 -1.82 5.11 -6.46
C GLU A 152 -1.37 3.72 -5.98
N THR A 153 -0.30 3.20 -6.56
CA THR A 153 0.34 1.92 -6.23
C THR A 153 1.85 1.98 -6.50
N PRO A 154 2.69 1.17 -5.84
CA PRO A 154 2.46 0.44 -4.59
C PRO A 154 2.36 1.40 -3.39
N HIS A 155 1.82 0.91 -2.28
CA HIS A 155 1.77 1.68 -1.04
C HIS A 155 3.17 1.90 -0.46
N ILE A 156 3.36 3.05 0.18
CA ILE A 156 4.57 3.36 0.94
C ILE A 156 4.36 2.86 2.37
N MET A 157 5.33 2.12 2.91
CA MET A 157 5.32 1.73 4.31
C MET A 157 5.99 2.82 5.14
N MET A 158 5.26 3.33 6.12
CA MET A 158 5.74 4.30 7.09
C MET A 158 5.76 3.68 8.48
N LEU A 159 6.61 4.19 9.35
CA LEU A 159 6.66 3.84 10.77
C LEU A 159 6.20 5.05 11.58
N ALA A 160 5.32 4.82 12.55
CA ALA A 160 4.97 5.81 13.55
C ALA A 160 5.89 5.68 14.75
N ASP A 161 6.37 6.81 15.28
CA ASP A 161 7.08 6.85 16.54
C ASP A 161 6.07 6.93 17.69
N ASP A 162 5.55 5.78 18.10
CA ASP A 162 4.45 5.60 19.07
C ASP A 162 4.85 4.60 20.16
N PRO A 163 5.73 5.02 21.08
CA PRO A 163 6.22 4.14 22.16
C PRO A 163 5.12 3.72 23.15
N ASP A 164 4.04 4.49 23.26
CA ASP A 164 2.94 4.24 24.18
C ASP A 164 1.80 3.41 23.53
N CYS A 165 1.98 2.97 22.27
CA CYS A 165 1.02 2.11 21.56
C CYS A 165 -0.39 2.72 21.49
N THR A 166 -0.49 4.00 21.16
CA THR A 166 -1.74 4.77 21.17
C THR A 166 -2.45 4.83 19.84
N LEU A 167 -1.77 4.46 18.75
CA LEU A 167 -2.28 4.56 17.38
C LEU A 167 -2.92 3.26 16.87
N ILE A 168 -2.17 2.17 16.86
CA ILE A 168 -2.57 0.91 16.20
C ILE A 168 -3.32 -0.01 17.17
N GLU A 169 -2.83 -0.17 18.38
CA GLU A 169 -3.35 -1.13 19.36
C GLU A 169 -4.80 -0.86 19.78
N PRO A 170 -5.25 0.40 19.95
CA PRO A 170 -6.66 0.67 20.23
C PRO A 170 -7.58 0.22 19.08
N ILE A 171 -7.14 0.33 17.82
CA ILE A 171 -7.93 -0.13 16.67
C ILE A 171 -7.91 -1.66 16.60
N ALA A 172 -6.75 -2.27 16.81
CA ALA A 172 -6.60 -3.72 16.88
C ALA A 172 -7.53 -4.36 17.93
N ALA A 173 -7.69 -3.71 19.08
CA ALA A 173 -8.60 -4.17 20.15
C ALA A 173 -10.08 -4.14 19.76
N HIS A 174 -10.45 -3.34 18.74
CA HIS A 174 -11.82 -3.22 18.25
C HIS A 174 -12.08 -4.00 16.95
N LYS A 175 -11.09 -4.68 16.39
CA LYS A 175 -11.17 -5.30 15.06
C LYS A 175 -12.36 -6.23 14.86
N ASP A 176 -12.76 -6.96 15.92
CA ASP A 176 -13.87 -7.91 15.82
C ASP A 176 -15.24 -7.24 15.63
N SER A 177 -15.33 -5.93 15.89
CA SER A 177 -16.51 -5.11 15.61
C SER A 177 -16.48 -4.44 14.24
N LEU A 178 -15.34 -4.49 13.53
CA LEU A 178 -15.16 -3.86 12.22
C LEU A 178 -15.56 -4.81 11.09
N LEU A 179 -15.97 -4.25 9.96
CA LEU A 179 -16.23 -5.01 8.75
C LEU A 179 -14.91 -5.53 8.16
N LYS A 180 -14.72 -6.86 8.15
CA LYS A 180 -13.62 -7.47 7.42
C LYS A 180 -13.85 -7.32 5.92
N VAL A 181 -12.92 -6.71 5.21
CA VAL A 181 -13.04 -6.41 3.77
C VAL A 181 -12.23 -7.33 2.87
N TYR A 182 -11.21 -7.97 3.41
CA TYR A 182 -10.46 -9.05 2.76
C TYR A 182 -9.74 -9.93 3.77
N GLU A 183 -9.48 -11.18 3.36
CA GLU A 183 -8.64 -12.13 4.11
C GLU A 183 -8.16 -13.23 3.17
N GLY A 184 -6.91 -13.63 3.26
CA GLY A 184 -6.35 -14.75 2.49
C GLY A 184 -4.83 -14.79 2.45
N GLU A 185 -4.31 -15.79 1.74
CA GLU A 185 -2.89 -15.94 1.50
C GLU A 185 -2.41 -15.03 0.35
N LEU A 186 -1.19 -14.54 0.46
CA LEU A 186 -0.51 -13.82 -0.60
C LEU A 186 0.31 -14.80 -1.44
N MET A 187 0.47 -14.48 -2.75
CA MET A 187 1.20 -15.34 -3.68
C MET A 187 2.62 -15.68 -3.21
N LEU A 188 3.10 -16.83 -3.64
CA LEU A 188 4.47 -17.30 -3.45
C LEU A 188 4.96 -17.28 -1.99
N GLY A 189 4.07 -17.60 -1.07
CA GLY A 189 4.40 -17.63 0.36
C GLY A 189 4.58 -16.24 0.97
N GLY A 190 3.94 -15.22 0.42
CA GLY A 190 3.96 -13.86 0.96
C GLY A 190 3.32 -13.71 2.35
N GLY A 191 2.75 -14.79 2.90
CA GLY A 191 2.07 -14.84 4.19
C GLY A 191 0.58 -14.56 4.07
N HIS A 192 -0.10 -14.63 5.22
CA HIS A 192 -1.53 -14.36 5.34
C HIS A 192 -1.78 -12.87 5.57
N VAL A 193 -2.79 -12.31 4.94
CA VAL A 193 -3.22 -10.93 5.15
C VAL A 193 -4.71 -10.84 5.40
N ALA A 194 -5.10 -9.97 6.35
CA ALA A 194 -6.49 -9.61 6.58
C ALA A 194 -6.63 -8.11 6.76
N GLY A 195 -7.76 -7.55 6.33
CA GLY A 195 -8.04 -6.11 6.43
C GLY A 195 -9.46 -5.84 6.88
N TRP A 196 -9.61 -4.80 7.70
CA TRP A 196 -10.90 -4.34 8.23
C TRP A 196 -11.11 -2.87 7.94
N ALA A 197 -12.32 -2.52 7.49
CA ALA A 197 -12.70 -1.13 7.22
C ALA A 197 -12.86 -0.35 8.54
N VAL A 198 -12.26 0.84 8.60
CA VAL A 198 -12.41 1.81 9.69
C VAL A 198 -13.09 3.05 9.10
N GLU A 199 -14.43 3.03 9.10
CA GLU A 199 -15.27 4.09 8.54
C GLU A 199 -16.08 4.80 9.64
N ASP A 200 -16.05 4.30 10.87
CA ASP A 200 -16.71 4.93 12.02
C ASP A 200 -16.06 6.29 12.31
N PRO A 201 -16.83 7.41 12.31
CA PRO A 201 -16.28 8.74 12.53
C PRO A 201 -15.60 8.90 13.90
N ALA A 202 -16.03 8.17 14.93
CA ALA A 202 -15.43 8.25 16.25
C ALA A 202 -14.04 7.59 16.26
N LEU A 203 -13.88 6.43 15.60
CA LEU A 203 -12.59 5.77 15.44
C LEU A 203 -11.64 6.58 14.55
N ILE A 204 -12.15 7.17 13.45
CA ILE A 204 -11.36 8.07 12.61
C ILE A 204 -10.85 9.26 13.43
N ALA A 205 -11.70 9.91 14.21
CA ALA A 205 -11.31 11.01 15.08
C ALA A 205 -10.29 10.59 16.15
N GLN A 206 -10.39 9.37 16.67
CA GLN A 206 -9.42 8.82 17.61
C GLN A 206 -8.03 8.67 16.95
N ILE A 207 -7.95 8.13 15.73
CA ILE A 207 -6.72 7.99 14.95
C ILE A 207 -6.11 9.38 14.69
N GLU A 208 -6.91 10.33 14.21
CA GLU A 208 -6.45 11.70 13.94
C GLU A 208 -5.93 12.40 15.20
N ASN A 209 -6.59 12.20 16.35
CA ASN A 209 -6.13 12.74 17.62
C ASN A 209 -4.81 12.12 18.09
N ALA A 210 -4.65 10.79 17.99
CA ALA A 210 -3.41 10.12 18.30
C ALA A 210 -2.25 10.66 17.44
N LEU A 211 -2.45 10.77 16.13
CA LEU A 211 -1.46 11.33 15.20
C LEU A 211 -1.10 12.79 15.51
N THR A 212 -2.06 13.59 15.99
CA THR A 212 -1.80 14.99 16.40
C THR A 212 -0.88 15.05 17.62
N VAL A 213 -0.98 14.10 18.53
CA VAL A 213 -0.13 14.01 19.74
C VAL A 213 1.27 13.51 19.38
N LEU A 214 1.38 12.57 18.45
CA LEU A 214 2.65 11.99 18.01
C LEU A 214 3.48 12.91 17.10
N GLY A 215 2.85 13.85 16.40
CA GLY A 215 3.49 14.79 15.47
C GLY A 215 3.88 16.10 16.11
#